data_5c7e8c44670136919be8faed4a9597fc
#
_entry.id   5c7e8c44670136919be8faed4a9597fc
#
_cell.length_a   1.000
_cell.length_b   1.000
_cell.length_c   1.000
_cell.angle_alpha   90.00
_cell.angle_beta   90.00
_cell.angle_gamma   90.00
#
_symmetry.space_group_name_H-M   'P 1'
#
loop_
_entity.id
_entity.type
_entity.pdbx_description
1 polymer ?
#
loop_
_entity_poly.entity_id
_entity_poly.type
_entity_poly.pdbx_seq_one_letter_code
_entity_poly.pdbx_strand_id
1 'polypeptide(L)'
;LSCLLACSPKPAALDGDSQYLPFAPDGIPFVVADSMWKADMQGNHRAVVEVTGTKEQKAVQGYLPWRRPDLRPETKKVVVVDAQSGSEVKNVSVSDFSAESAMVTFEPVSGDGIYYVYYLPYKYRKGWNDARYGKPWNDYLPPVYETDEAWKSGLTAAVPKAKVLRFESRSRFDAFTPMGLAATVREMDSLKQVYPMN
;
A
#
# COMPACT_ATOMS: atom_id res chain seq x y z
N LEU A 1 -19.68 -10.16 39.60
CA LEU A 1 -19.66 -9.63 38.22
C LEU A 1 -18.34 -8.90 38.02
N SER A 2 -17.34 -9.57 37.40
CA SER A 2 -16.00 -9.01 37.15
C SER A 2 -15.97 -8.41 35.76
N CYS A 3 -15.89 -7.09 35.66
CA CYS A 3 -15.75 -6.36 34.41
C CYS A 3 -14.29 -6.46 33.96
N LEU A 4 -13.99 -7.32 33.00
CA LEU A 4 -12.72 -7.33 32.29
C LEU A 4 -12.70 -6.14 31.33
N LEU A 5 -12.07 -5.02 31.77
CA LEU A 5 -11.66 -3.97 30.87
C LEU A 5 -10.59 -4.54 29.92
N ALA A 6 -10.94 -4.77 28.68
CA ALA A 6 -10.00 -5.04 27.63
C ALA A 6 -9.13 -3.81 27.41
N CYS A 7 -7.93 -3.83 27.98
CA CYS A 7 -6.91 -2.82 27.73
C CYS A 7 -6.42 -2.98 26.29
N SER A 8 -6.88 -2.13 25.36
CA SER A 8 -6.28 -2.06 24.04
C SER A 8 -4.80 -1.72 24.19
N PRO A 9 -3.88 -2.42 23.51
CA PRO A 9 -2.47 -2.11 23.59
C PRO A 9 -2.26 -0.67 23.13
N LYS A 10 -1.68 0.13 24.02
CA LYS A 10 -1.24 1.48 23.70
C LYS A 10 -0.24 1.36 22.54
N PRO A 11 -0.42 2.07 21.42
CA PRO A 11 0.56 2.03 20.36
C PRO A 11 1.93 2.42 20.92
N ALA A 12 2.97 1.65 20.53
CA ALA A 12 4.34 1.94 20.93
C ALA A 12 4.65 3.41 20.66
N ALA A 13 5.22 4.10 21.62
CA ALA A 13 5.63 5.49 21.46
C ALA A 13 6.64 5.52 20.31
N LEU A 14 6.25 6.17 19.23
CA LEU A 14 7.14 6.43 18.10
C LEU A 14 8.17 7.45 18.59
N ASP A 15 9.44 7.24 18.27
CA ASP A 15 10.50 8.21 18.55
C ASP A 15 10.08 9.62 18.12
N GLY A 16 10.45 10.64 18.90
CA GLY A 16 9.89 11.99 18.89
C GLY A 16 9.79 12.73 17.56
N ASP A 17 10.36 12.18 16.48
CA ASP A 17 10.28 12.68 15.10
C ASP A 17 9.17 12.05 14.26
N SER A 18 8.60 10.92 14.67
CA SER A 18 7.49 10.23 14.00
C SER A 18 6.11 10.76 14.41
N GLN A 19 6.07 11.73 15.29
CA GLN A 19 4.89 12.29 15.93
C GLN A 19 3.85 12.88 14.97
N TYR A 20 4.22 13.09 13.72
CA TYR A 20 3.38 13.72 12.69
C TYR A 20 2.96 12.80 11.53
N LEU A 21 3.33 11.55 11.56
CA LEU A 21 2.89 10.61 10.53
C LEU A 21 1.59 9.95 10.96
N PRO A 22 0.52 10.06 10.16
CA PRO A 22 -0.75 9.44 10.49
C PRO A 22 -0.63 7.92 10.41
N PHE A 23 -1.41 7.23 11.22
CA PHE A 23 -1.64 5.81 10.99
C PHE A 23 -2.54 5.63 9.77
N ALA A 24 -2.28 4.60 8.99
CA ALA A 24 -3.23 4.10 8.02
C ALA A 24 -4.47 3.55 8.76
N PRO A 25 -5.62 3.37 8.07
CA PRO A 25 -6.77 2.68 8.65
C PRO A 25 -6.36 1.35 9.31
N ASP A 26 -7.13 0.90 10.28
CA ASP A 26 -6.89 -0.30 11.09
C ASP A 26 -5.64 -0.24 11.98
N GLY A 27 -5.11 0.96 12.23
CA GLY A 27 -3.96 1.18 13.11
C GLY A 27 -2.62 0.71 12.53
N ILE A 28 -2.54 0.48 11.21
CA ILE A 28 -1.29 0.10 10.54
C ILE A 28 -0.34 1.31 10.56
N PRO A 29 0.91 1.16 11.05
CA PRO A 29 1.86 2.26 11.12
C PRO A 29 2.18 2.83 9.74
N PHE A 30 2.35 4.15 9.65
CA PHE A 30 2.92 4.83 8.51
C PHE A 30 4.25 5.48 8.94
N VAL A 31 5.35 5.07 8.34
CA VAL A 31 6.70 5.50 8.75
C VAL A 31 7.53 5.97 7.55
N VAL A 32 8.59 6.71 7.82
CA VAL A 32 9.64 6.93 6.84
C VAL A 32 10.55 5.71 6.84
N ALA A 33 10.89 5.20 5.66
CA ALA A 33 11.75 4.02 5.55
C ALA A 33 13.17 4.32 6.05
N ASP A 34 13.78 3.33 6.68
CA ASP A 34 15.17 3.42 7.18
C ASP A 34 16.18 3.58 6.03
N SER A 35 15.82 3.09 4.83
CA SER A 35 16.66 3.21 3.64
C SER A 35 15.86 3.65 2.42
N MET A 36 16.42 4.59 1.66
CA MET A 36 15.83 5.04 0.41
C MET A 36 15.99 4.00 -0.69
N TRP A 37 14.89 3.73 -1.42
CA TRP A 37 14.91 2.97 -2.66
C TRP A 37 14.92 3.90 -3.87
N LYS A 38 15.12 3.35 -5.06
CA LYS A 38 15.07 4.09 -6.31
C LYS A 38 13.61 4.38 -6.68
N ALA A 39 13.22 5.66 -6.72
CA ALA A 39 11.83 6.05 -6.96
C ALA A 39 11.36 5.79 -8.41
N ASP A 40 12.28 5.87 -9.40
CA ASP A 40 11.94 5.57 -10.79
C ASP A 40 11.42 4.14 -10.92
N MET A 41 10.23 3.97 -11.52
CA MET A 41 9.48 2.71 -11.65
C MET A 41 8.85 2.16 -10.37
N GLN A 42 9.17 2.67 -9.19
CA GLN A 42 8.63 2.22 -7.90
C GLN A 42 7.81 3.29 -7.17
N GLY A 43 8.09 4.58 -7.42
CA GLY A 43 7.43 5.68 -6.73
C GLY A 43 7.99 5.93 -5.32
N ASN A 44 7.27 6.73 -4.54
CA ASN A 44 7.75 7.23 -3.24
C ASN A 44 7.11 6.51 -2.05
N HIS A 45 6.18 5.60 -2.28
CA HIS A 45 5.38 4.94 -1.23
C HIS A 45 5.28 3.44 -1.47
N ARG A 46 5.35 2.67 -0.38
CA ARG A 46 5.13 1.23 -0.42
C ARG A 46 4.44 0.72 0.84
N ALA A 47 3.76 -0.39 0.73
CA ALA A 47 3.38 -1.23 1.85
C ALA A 47 4.44 -2.33 2.03
N VAL A 48 4.76 -2.63 3.28
CA VAL A 48 5.58 -3.78 3.67
C VAL A 48 4.64 -4.90 4.06
N VAL A 49 4.70 -5.99 3.33
CA VAL A 49 3.78 -7.12 3.45
C VAL A 49 4.55 -8.37 3.86
N GLU A 50 4.09 -9.02 4.91
CA GLU A 50 4.61 -10.30 5.37
C GLU A 50 3.79 -11.44 4.81
N VAL A 51 4.46 -12.41 4.27
CA VAL A 51 3.91 -13.65 3.74
C VAL A 51 4.41 -14.82 4.56
N THR A 52 3.50 -15.68 5.03
CA THR A 52 3.83 -16.83 5.86
C THR A 52 3.00 -18.05 5.45
N GLY A 53 3.56 -19.24 5.61
CA GLY A 53 2.86 -20.50 5.39
C GLY A 53 2.58 -20.86 3.93
N THR A 54 3.46 -20.44 3.00
CA THR A 54 3.23 -20.52 1.55
C THR A 54 3.88 -21.69 0.84
N LYS A 55 4.41 -22.68 1.54
CA LYS A 55 5.23 -23.78 0.97
C LYS A 55 4.66 -24.46 -0.29
N GLU A 56 3.34 -24.32 -0.55
CA GLU A 56 2.69 -24.88 -1.74
C GLU A 56 1.68 -23.92 -2.37
N GLN A 57 1.69 -22.66 -1.96
CA GLN A 57 0.69 -21.68 -2.40
C GLN A 57 1.16 -20.97 -3.67
N LYS A 58 0.31 -21.00 -4.70
CA LYS A 58 0.55 -20.28 -5.96
C LYS A 58 0.24 -18.79 -5.89
N ALA A 59 -0.48 -18.37 -4.86
CA ALA A 59 -0.86 -16.98 -4.66
C ALA A 59 -1.10 -16.66 -3.19
N VAL A 60 -0.91 -15.40 -2.84
CA VAL A 60 -1.28 -14.79 -1.56
C VAL A 60 -2.02 -13.49 -1.81
N GLN A 61 -2.87 -13.07 -0.87
CA GLN A 61 -3.67 -11.87 -1.01
C GLN A 61 -3.51 -10.96 0.20
N GLY A 62 -3.14 -9.69 -0.05
CA GLY A 62 -3.07 -8.64 0.95
C GLY A 62 -4.20 -7.62 0.78
N TYR A 63 -4.87 -7.26 1.88
CA TYR A 63 -5.73 -6.08 1.93
C TYR A 63 -4.87 -4.88 2.33
N LEU A 64 -4.81 -3.86 1.47
CA LEU A 64 -4.02 -2.65 1.68
C LEU A 64 -4.95 -1.46 1.91
N PRO A 65 -5.19 -1.06 3.16
CA PRO A 65 -5.98 0.12 3.49
C PRO A 65 -5.11 1.39 3.37
N TRP A 66 -4.78 1.76 2.16
CA TRP A 66 -4.00 2.95 1.87
C TRP A 66 -4.86 4.23 1.86
N ARG A 67 -4.21 5.37 1.77
CA ARG A 67 -4.86 6.66 1.52
C ARG A 67 -4.21 7.28 0.28
N ARG A 68 -4.96 7.37 -0.81
CA ARG A 68 -4.47 7.89 -2.08
C ARG A 68 -5.22 9.16 -2.46
N PRO A 69 -4.51 10.26 -2.76
CA PRO A 69 -5.13 11.53 -3.15
C PRO A 69 -5.60 11.54 -4.60
N ASP A 70 -5.24 10.54 -5.40
CA ASP A 70 -5.53 10.50 -6.82
C ASP A 70 -6.97 10.09 -7.12
N LEU A 71 -7.60 10.83 -8.03
CA LEU A 71 -9.02 10.67 -8.35
C LEU A 71 -9.36 9.36 -9.08
N ARG A 72 -8.38 8.74 -9.71
CA ARG A 72 -8.57 7.52 -10.52
C ARG A 72 -7.47 6.51 -10.20
N PRO A 73 -7.46 5.94 -9.00
CA PRO A 73 -6.41 5.03 -8.56
C PRO A 73 -6.33 3.77 -9.42
N GLU A 74 -7.45 3.26 -9.93
CA GLU A 74 -7.54 2.08 -10.80
C GLU A 74 -6.82 2.24 -12.15
N THR A 75 -6.48 3.46 -12.53
CA THR A 75 -5.73 3.74 -13.76
C THR A 75 -4.21 3.65 -13.60
N LYS A 76 -3.75 3.29 -12.41
CA LYS A 76 -2.33 3.24 -12.08
C LYS A 76 -1.92 1.86 -11.61
N LYS A 77 -0.73 1.42 -12.05
CA LYS A 77 -0.17 0.12 -11.70
C LYS A 77 0.13 0.01 -10.20
N VAL A 78 0.05 -1.20 -9.68
CA VAL A 78 0.68 -1.61 -8.42
C VAL A 78 1.87 -2.50 -8.78
N VAL A 79 3.04 -2.24 -8.19
CA VAL A 79 4.25 -3.05 -8.40
C VAL A 79 4.55 -3.82 -7.13
N VAL A 80 4.72 -5.12 -7.24
CA VAL A 80 5.12 -5.99 -6.14
C VAL A 80 6.57 -6.41 -6.35
N VAL A 81 7.39 -6.26 -5.31
CA VAL A 81 8.81 -6.64 -5.33
C VAL A 81 9.08 -7.59 -4.18
N ASP A 82 9.71 -8.69 -4.46
CA ASP A 82 10.25 -9.59 -3.45
C ASP A 82 11.45 -8.94 -2.75
N ALA A 83 11.38 -8.78 -1.44
CA ALA A 83 12.43 -8.10 -0.68
C ALA A 83 13.75 -8.88 -0.64
N GLN A 84 13.71 -10.20 -0.76
CA GLN A 84 14.88 -11.06 -0.72
C GLN A 84 15.71 -10.97 -2.00
N SER A 85 15.05 -11.10 -3.15
CA SER A 85 15.74 -11.08 -4.46
C SER A 85 15.83 -9.68 -5.07
N GLY A 86 15.00 -8.73 -4.62
CA GLY A 86 14.87 -7.41 -5.24
C GLY A 86 14.13 -7.43 -6.59
N SER A 87 13.57 -8.57 -6.98
CA SER A 87 12.93 -8.75 -8.29
C SER A 87 11.44 -8.38 -8.26
N GLU A 88 10.95 -7.77 -9.35
CA GLU A 88 9.52 -7.52 -9.55
C GLU A 88 8.78 -8.85 -9.74
N VAL A 89 7.69 -9.02 -9.01
CA VAL A 89 6.77 -10.14 -9.16
C VAL A 89 5.86 -9.87 -10.37
N LYS A 90 5.85 -10.78 -11.35
CA LYS A 90 5.07 -10.62 -12.57
C LYS A 90 3.59 -10.99 -12.41
N ASN A 91 3.34 -12.06 -11.67
CA ASN A 91 1.98 -12.54 -11.40
C ASN A 91 1.34 -11.72 -10.29
N VAL A 92 0.63 -10.66 -10.71
CA VAL A 92 -0.08 -9.73 -9.82
C VAL A 92 -1.49 -9.50 -10.37
N SER A 93 -2.46 -9.51 -9.47
CA SER A 93 -3.85 -9.14 -9.75
C SER A 93 -4.33 -8.19 -8.66
N VAL A 94 -5.04 -7.15 -9.05
CA VAL A 94 -5.57 -6.14 -8.12
C VAL A 94 -7.07 -6.06 -8.29
N SER A 95 -7.82 -6.14 -7.19
CA SER A 95 -9.26 -6.00 -7.15
C SER A 95 -9.68 -5.02 -6.04
N ASP A 96 -10.96 -4.67 -6.01
CA ASP A 96 -11.56 -3.75 -5.04
C ASP A 96 -10.76 -2.43 -4.91
N PHE A 97 -10.34 -1.92 -6.07
CA PHE A 97 -9.42 -0.80 -6.18
C PHE A 97 -10.14 0.53 -5.93
N SER A 98 -9.75 1.23 -4.89
CA SER A 98 -10.31 2.53 -4.53
C SER A 98 -9.22 3.49 -4.04
N ALA A 99 -9.57 4.74 -3.75
CA ALA A 99 -8.68 5.69 -3.10
C ALA A 99 -8.37 5.30 -1.64
N GLU A 100 -9.20 4.47 -1.03
CA GLU A 100 -9.05 4.05 0.38
C GLU A 100 -8.32 2.72 0.54
N SER A 101 -8.50 1.79 -0.40
CA SER A 101 -7.94 0.44 -0.29
C SER A 101 -7.86 -0.30 -1.61
N ALA A 102 -7.14 -1.42 -1.61
CA ALA A 102 -7.22 -2.45 -2.63
C ALA A 102 -6.93 -3.83 -2.06
N MET A 103 -7.38 -4.86 -2.79
CA MET A 103 -6.94 -6.23 -2.61
C MET A 103 -5.85 -6.53 -3.63
N VAL A 104 -4.66 -6.87 -3.17
CA VAL A 104 -3.52 -7.22 -4.04
C VAL A 104 -3.22 -8.70 -3.89
N THR A 105 -3.42 -9.45 -4.98
CA THR A 105 -3.09 -10.87 -5.06
C THR A 105 -1.82 -11.02 -5.88
N PHE A 106 -0.85 -11.79 -5.39
CA PHE A 106 0.41 -11.98 -6.09
C PHE A 106 1.03 -13.37 -5.83
N GLU A 107 1.93 -13.78 -6.70
CA GLU A 107 2.70 -15.00 -6.55
C GLU A 107 3.85 -14.79 -5.55
N PRO A 108 3.95 -15.58 -4.47
CA PRO A 108 5.05 -15.50 -3.53
C PRO A 108 6.29 -16.22 -4.08
N VAL A 109 6.99 -15.59 -5.03
CA VAL A 109 8.08 -16.20 -5.83
C VAL A 109 9.24 -16.74 -5.01
N SER A 110 9.52 -16.18 -3.82
CA SER A 110 10.53 -16.69 -2.87
C SER A 110 9.91 -17.40 -1.66
N GLY A 111 8.60 -17.66 -1.69
CA GLY A 111 7.87 -18.25 -0.57
C GLY A 111 7.63 -17.27 0.57
N ASP A 112 7.80 -17.77 1.82
CA ASP A 112 7.62 -16.96 3.02
C ASP A 112 8.68 -15.85 3.11
N GLY A 113 8.24 -14.64 3.51
CA GLY A 113 9.14 -13.50 3.62
C GLY A 113 8.44 -12.15 3.47
N ILE A 114 9.25 -11.14 3.23
CA ILE A 114 8.77 -9.77 3.04
C ILE A 114 8.66 -9.45 1.56
N TYR A 115 7.54 -8.81 1.22
CA TYR A 115 7.27 -8.25 -0.09
C TYR A 115 6.95 -6.77 0.03
N TYR A 116 7.42 -5.98 -0.92
CA TYR A 116 7.12 -4.55 -1.02
C TYR A 116 6.06 -4.31 -2.08
N VAL A 117 4.98 -3.65 -1.71
CA VAL A 117 3.89 -3.29 -2.63
C VAL A 117 3.93 -1.78 -2.85
N TYR A 118 4.43 -1.37 -4.01
CA TYR A 118 4.48 0.03 -4.44
C TYR A 118 3.17 0.39 -5.12
N TYR A 119 2.44 1.36 -4.57
CA TYR A 119 1.07 1.64 -5.00
C TYR A 119 0.88 2.97 -5.75
N LEU A 120 1.95 3.72 -5.97
CA LEU A 120 2.00 4.91 -6.84
C LEU A 120 3.29 4.92 -7.67
N PRO A 121 3.60 3.84 -8.40
CA PRO A 121 4.80 3.77 -9.20
C PRO A 121 4.72 4.72 -10.39
N TYR A 122 5.83 5.37 -10.69
CA TYR A 122 5.95 6.31 -11.80
C TYR A 122 7.30 6.20 -12.49
N LYS A 123 7.34 6.73 -13.71
CA LYS A 123 8.57 6.93 -14.47
C LYS A 123 8.97 8.39 -14.42
N TYR A 124 10.25 8.67 -14.17
CA TYR A 124 10.75 10.03 -14.25
C TYR A 124 10.63 10.60 -15.65
N ARG A 125 10.09 11.80 -15.75
CA ARG A 125 10.19 12.59 -16.96
C ARG A 125 11.56 13.28 -17.02
N LYS A 126 12.24 13.14 -18.15
CA LYS A 126 13.42 13.93 -18.47
C LYS A 126 12.95 15.26 -19.03
N GLY A 127 13.27 16.38 -18.36
CA GLY A 127 13.05 17.71 -18.89
C GLY A 127 12.39 18.69 -17.91
N TRP A 128 13.11 19.76 -17.65
CA TRP A 128 12.67 20.83 -16.75
C TRP A 128 11.46 21.62 -17.26
N ASN A 129 11.22 21.60 -18.57
CA ASN A 129 10.16 22.38 -19.21
C ASN A 129 8.76 21.82 -19.04
N ASP A 130 8.60 20.55 -18.66
CA ASP A 130 7.28 19.91 -18.55
C ASP A 130 6.44 20.48 -17.41
N ALA A 131 7.07 20.96 -16.33
CA ALA A 131 6.38 21.61 -15.22
C ALA A 131 5.76 22.96 -15.61
N ARG A 132 6.39 23.70 -16.51
CA ARG A 132 5.89 25.01 -16.97
C ARG A 132 4.59 24.93 -17.77
N TYR A 133 4.30 23.78 -18.36
CA TYR A 133 3.13 23.58 -19.22
C TYR A 133 2.01 22.80 -18.52
N GLY A 134 2.03 22.73 -17.19
CA GLY A 134 0.96 22.08 -16.41
C GLY A 134 0.90 20.55 -16.54
N LYS A 135 1.92 19.92 -17.12
CA LYS A 135 2.03 18.47 -17.16
C LYS A 135 2.57 17.94 -15.84
N PRO A 136 2.09 16.76 -15.37
CA PRO A 136 2.62 16.17 -14.15
C PRO A 136 4.12 15.88 -14.27
N TRP A 137 4.85 16.09 -13.19
CA TRP A 137 6.30 15.84 -13.12
C TRP A 137 6.67 14.38 -13.40
N ASN A 138 5.77 13.47 -13.08
CA ASN A 138 5.96 12.04 -13.21
C ASN A 138 4.82 11.43 -14.00
N ASP A 139 5.16 10.45 -14.83
CA ASP A 139 4.19 9.61 -15.51
C ASP A 139 3.92 8.39 -14.63
N TYR A 140 2.76 8.34 -14.00
CA TYR A 140 2.34 7.13 -13.30
C TYR A 140 2.24 5.96 -14.27
N LEU A 141 2.71 4.80 -13.82
CA LEU A 141 2.66 3.60 -14.64
C LEU A 141 1.20 3.18 -14.86
N PRO A 142 0.81 2.90 -16.11
CA PRO A 142 -0.53 2.36 -16.40
C PRO A 142 -0.69 0.95 -15.82
N PRO A 143 -1.92 0.48 -15.54
CA PRO A 143 -2.19 -0.83 -14.94
C PRO A 143 -2.01 -1.99 -15.94
N VAL A 144 -0.84 -2.06 -16.55
CA VAL A 144 -0.46 -3.13 -17.48
C VAL A 144 0.40 -4.14 -16.71
N TYR A 145 -0.06 -5.38 -16.67
CA TYR A 145 0.59 -6.47 -15.95
C TYR A 145 1.03 -7.57 -16.93
N GLU A 146 2.19 -8.14 -16.68
CA GLU A 146 2.71 -9.31 -17.43
C GLU A 146 2.25 -10.63 -16.76
N THR A 147 1.05 -10.64 -16.21
CA THR A 147 0.50 -11.77 -15.47
C THR A 147 0.23 -12.95 -16.40
N ASP A 148 0.66 -14.14 -16.02
CA ASP A 148 0.35 -15.38 -16.71
C ASP A 148 -1.16 -15.69 -16.58
N GLU A 149 -1.84 -15.85 -17.70
CA GLU A 149 -3.28 -16.15 -17.73
C GLU A 149 -3.60 -17.52 -17.11
N ALA A 150 -2.69 -18.50 -17.21
CA ALA A 150 -2.86 -19.80 -16.54
C ALA A 150 -2.78 -19.65 -15.01
N TRP A 151 -1.85 -18.81 -14.51
CA TRP A 151 -1.79 -18.49 -13.08
C TRP A 151 -3.08 -17.82 -12.63
N LYS A 152 -3.53 -16.80 -13.35
CA LYS A 152 -4.73 -16.02 -13.03
C LYS A 152 -6.00 -16.89 -13.01
N SER A 153 -6.15 -17.76 -14.01
CA SER A 153 -7.28 -18.70 -14.10
C SER A 153 -7.25 -19.78 -13.03
N GLY A 154 -6.07 -20.09 -12.50
CA GLY A 154 -5.87 -21.04 -11.42
C GLY A 154 -6.12 -20.48 -10.02
N LEU A 155 -6.42 -19.20 -9.88
CA LEU A 155 -6.73 -18.59 -8.59
C LEU A 155 -8.04 -19.16 -8.04
N THR A 156 -7.98 -19.71 -6.85
CA THR A 156 -9.16 -20.20 -6.12
C THR A 156 -9.77 -19.09 -5.27
N ALA A 157 -11.02 -19.23 -4.85
CA ALA A 157 -11.68 -18.28 -3.97
C ALA A 157 -11.03 -18.16 -2.57
N ALA A 158 -10.25 -19.17 -2.17
CA ALA A 158 -9.56 -19.22 -0.87
C ALA A 158 -8.06 -19.01 -1.06
N VAL A 159 -7.66 -17.75 -1.30
CA VAL A 159 -6.23 -17.38 -1.35
C VAL A 159 -5.76 -17.05 0.08
N PRO A 160 -4.61 -17.59 0.54
CA PRO A 160 -4.02 -17.25 1.83
C PRO A 160 -3.79 -15.74 1.98
N LYS A 161 -4.02 -15.25 3.19
CA LYS A 161 -3.89 -13.83 3.48
C LYS A 161 -2.44 -13.48 3.84
N ALA A 162 -1.92 -12.47 3.17
CA ALA A 162 -0.69 -11.80 3.55
C ALA A 162 -1.00 -10.65 4.52
N LYS A 163 -0.08 -10.37 5.44
CA LYS A 163 -0.25 -9.36 6.48
C LYS A 163 0.47 -8.06 6.10
N VAL A 164 -0.25 -6.95 6.06
CA VAL A 164 0.39 -5.62 5.95
C VAL A 164 0.96 -5.24 7.31
N LEU A 165 2.27 -5.06 7.38
CA LEU A 165 2.99 -4.70 8.60
C LEU A 165 2.99 -3.20 8.83
N ARG A 166 3.26 -2.43 7.77
CA ARG A 166 3.33 -0.97 7.77
C ARG A 166 3.29 -0.41 6.38
N PHE A 167 3.02 0.87 6.28
CA PHE A 167 3.26 1.67 5.10
C PHE A 167 4.53 2.49 5.27
N GLU A 168 5.26 2.71 4.19
CA GLU A 168 6.50 3.46 4.18
C GLU A 168 6.48 4.54 3.11
N SER A 169 6.98 5.73 3.46
CA SER A 169 7.42 6.73 2.49
C SER A 169 8.94 6.69 2.34
N ARG A 170 9.42 7.08 1.17
CA ARG A 170 10.85 7.12 0.84
C ARG A 170 11.61 8.18 1.63
N SER A 171 10.94 9.28 1.96
CA SER A 171 11.49 10.38 2.72
C SER A 171 10.41 11.07 3.55
N ARG A 172 10.81 11.96 4.47
CA ARG A 172 9.87 12.80 5.21
C ARG A 172 9.05 13.72 4.31
N PHE A 173 9.64 14.23 3.24
CA PHE A 173 8.94 15.05 2.26
C PHE A 173 7.83 14.26 1.56
N ASP A 174 8.11 13.01 1.19
CA ASP A 174 7.15 12.13 0.52
C ASP A 174 6.01 11.67 1.46
N ALA A 175 6.21 11.74 2.77
CA ALA A 175 5.21 11.33 3.76
C ALA A 175 3.92 12.17 3.72
N PHE A 176 3.95 13.37 3.18
CA PHE A 176 2.77 14.23 3.04
C PHE A 176 1.79 13.77 1.97
N THR A 177 2.25 13.03 0.97
CA THR A 177 1.40 12.62 -0.17
C THR A 177 0.26 11.68 0.23
N PRO A 178 0.44 10.67 1.10
CA PRO A 178 -0.65 9.79 1.54
C PRO A 178 -1.71 10.49 2.40
N MET A 179 -1.43 11.69 2.87
CA MET A 179 -2.35 12.47 3.72
C MET A 179 -3.39 13.27 2.90
N GLY A 180 -3.47 13.05 1.60
CA GLY A 180 -4.42 13.73 0.72
C GLY A 180 -5.89 13.41 1.01
N LEU A 181 -6.18 12.30 1.69
CA LEU A 181 -7.51 12.01 2.24
C LEU A 181 -7.51 12.32 3.74
N ALA A 182 -8.29 13.31 4.16
CA ALA A 182 -8.42 13.68 5.57
C ALA A 182 -9.07 12.56 6.40
N ALA A 183 -10.04 11.85 5.79
CA ALA A 183 -10.71 10.71 6.40
C ALA A 183 -11.20 9.73 5.33
N THR A 184 -11.29 8.45 5.64
CA THR A 184 -11.96 7.44 4.84
C THR A 184 -13.48 7.51 5.04
N VAL A 185 -14.26 6.89 4.15
CA VAL A 185 -15.72 6.78 4.30
C VAL A 185 -16.08 6.13 5.64
N ARG A 186 -15.36 5.06 6.02
CA ARG A 186 -15.58 4.37 7.31
C ARG A 186 -15.32 5.28 8.52
N GLU A 187 -14.25 6.08 8.48
CA GLU A 187 -13.95 7.05 9.54
C GLU A 187 -15.02 8.16 9.59
N MET A 188 -15.46 8.65 8.43
CA MET A 188 -16.54 9.64 8.36
C MET A 188 -17.87 9.12 8.87
N ASP A 189 -18.22 7.87 8.56
CA ASP A 189 -19.44 7.26 9.08
C ASP A 189 -19.39 7.06 10.59
N SER A 190 -18.24 6.71 11.14
CA SER A 190 -18.02 6.66 12.58
C SER A 190 -18.14 8.03 13.24
N LEU A 191 -17.59 9.08 12.62
CA LEU A 191 -17.71 10.45 13.11
C LEU A 191 -19.15 10.96 13.09
N LYS A 192 -19.94 10.64 12.05
CA LYS A 192 -21.37 11.02 11.98
C LYS A 192 -22.21 10.38 13.09
N GLN A 193 -21.83 9.18 13.57
CA GLN A 193 -22.51 8.56 14.71
C GLN A 193 -22.25 9.29 16.04
N VAL A 194 -21.03 9.83 16.20
CA VAL A 194 -20.63 10.57 17.42
C VAL A 194 -21.05 12.04 17.35
N TYR A 195 -21.00 12.62 16.16
CA TYR A 195 -21.33 14.02 15.89
C TYR A 195 -22.39 14.10 14.80
N PRO A 196 -23.67 13.85 15.11
CA PRO A 196 -24.73 13.98 14.14
C PRO A 196 -24.78 15.42 13.62
N MET A 197 -24.56 15.59 12.33
CA MET A 197 -24.73 16.90 11.68
C MET A 197 -26.23 17.14 11.51
N ASN A 198 -26.74 18.15 12.21
CA ASN A 198 -28.11 18.65 12.06
C ASN A 198 -28.25 19.47 10.78
#